data_4439cfa3df6be7c8ef167ca5de648281
#
_entry.id   4439cfa3df6be7c8ef167ca5de648281
#
_cell.length_a   1.000
_cell.length_b   1.000
_cell.length_c   1.000
_cell.angle_alpha   90.00
_cell.angle_beta   90.00
_cell.angle_gamma   90.00
#
_symmetry.space_group_name_H-M   'P 1'
#
loop_
_entity.id
_entity.type
_entity.pdbx_description
1 polymer ?
#
loop_
_entity_poly.entity_id
_entity_poly.type
_entity_poly.pdbx_seq_one_letter_code
_entity_poly.pdbx_strand_id
1 'polypeptide(L)'
;AMTHAEKSGVNHFTSPNDLECIRSVRDLLAYIPQNYSELPPQRDLGNSFDENKLERIKAIVPDNSNLPYDIREVIDCVIDDGSFKEVQQDFAKNIVVGFCRIDGKSIGVIANQPTVLAGVLDIDSSRKGARFVRFCDSFNIPLLVFEDVPGFLPGTDQEWKGIISHGAKLLYAFSEAT
;
A
#
# COMPACT_ATOMS: atom_id res chain seq x y z
N ALA A 1 -11.29 17.88 -5.93
CA ALA A 1 -10.21 16.91 -5.71
C ALA A 1 -10.70 15.70 -4.89
N MET A 2 -11.29 15.91 -3.68
CA MET A 2 -11.71 14.81 -2.78
C MET A 2 -12.66 13.79 -3.43
N THR A 3 -13.66 14.22 -4.18
CA THR A 3 -14.58 13.29 -4.87
C THR A 3 -13.82 12.30 -5.80
N HIS A 4 -12.78 12.75 -6.47
CA HIS A 4 -11.95 11.89 -7.32
C HIS A 4 -10.98 11.03 -6.52
N ALA A 5 -10.56 11.49 -5.35
CA ALA A 5 -9.76 10.66 -4.45
C ALA A 5 -10.60 9.51 -3.86
N GLU A 6 -11.83 9.79 -3.41
CA GLU A 6 -12.67 8.81 -2.71
C GLU A 6 -13.43 7.84 -3.63
N LYS A 7 -13.96 8.35 -4.76
CA LYS A 7 -14.91 7.56 -5.59
C LYS A 7 -14.27 6.91 -6.80
N SER A 8 -13.34 7.56 -7.48
CA SER A 8 -12.74 7.03 -8.70
C SER A 8 -11.29 6.55 -8.54
N GLY A 9 -10.64 6.98 -7.46
CA GLY A 9 -9.22 6.68 -7.23
C GLY A 9 -8.27 7.27 -8.27
N VAL A 10 -8.74 8.20 -9.13
CA VAL A 10 -7.91 8.84 -10.14
C VAL A 10 -6.91 9.80 -9.51
N ASN A 11 -7.32 10.46 -8.43
CA ASN A 11 -6.44 11.33 -7.66
C ASN A 11 -5.77 10.54 -6.56
N HIS A 12 -4.45 10.37 -6.65
CA HIS A 12 -3.67 9.57 -5.70
C HIS A 12 -3.27 10.32 -4.44
N PHE A 13 -3.12 11.63 -4.55
CA PHE A 13 -2.74 12.52 -3.44
C PHE A 13 -3.60 13.78 -3.48
N THR A 14 -4.01 14.23 -2.32
CA THR A 14 -4.68 15.52 -2.14
C THR A 14 -3.83 16.41 -1.25
N SER A 15 -3.74 17.67 -1.60
CA SER A 15 -2.99 18.67 -0.84
C SER A 15 -3.86 19.91 -0.60
N PRO A 16 -3.74 20.55 0.57
CA PRO A 16 -4.57 21.72 0.90
C PRO A 16 -4.20 22.98 0.10
N ASN A 17 -2.98 23.03 -0.43
CA ASN A 17 -2.47 24.15 -1.22
C ASN A 17 -1.31 23.70 -2.12
N ASP A 18 -0.88 24.60 -3.02
CA ASP A 18 0.16 24.33 -4.02
C ASP A 18 1.52 24.02 -3.38
N LEU A 19 1.87 24.69 -2.29
CA LEU A 19 3.14 24.46 -1.61
C LEU A 19 3.24 23.03 -1.07
N GLU A 20 2.19 22.57 -0.40
CA GLU A 20 2.11 21.19 0.10
C GLU A 20 2.04 20.18 -1.04
N CYS A 21 1.41 20.52 -2.16
CA CYS A 21 1.42 19.69 -3.36
C CYS A 21 2.85 19.52 -3.89
N ILE A 22 3.60 20.60 -4.04
CA ILE A 22 4.99 20.56 -4.50
C ILE A 22 5.87 19.74 -3.53
N ARG A 23 5.70 19.92 -2.22
CA ARG A 23 6.41 19.10 -1.22
C ARG A 23 6.09 17.61 -1.39
N SER A 24 4.80 17.26 -1.52
CA SER A 24 4.36 15.87 -1.70
C SER A 24 4.94 15.24 -2.98
N VAL A 25 5.04 16.00 -4.07
CA VAL A 25 5.71 15.54 -5.30
C VAL A 25 7.19 15.27 -5.07
N ARG A 26 7.90 16.18 -4.40
CA ARG A 26 9.33 16.00 -4.08
C ARG A 26 9.57 14.79 -3.19
N ASP A 27 8.71 14.59 -2.20
CA ASP A 27 8.77 13.43 -1.31
C ASP A 27 8.55 12.12 -2.07
N LEU A 28 7.57 12.10 -2.99
CA LEU A 28 7.31 10.94 -3.83
C LEU A 28 8.50 10.59 -4.72
N LEU A 29 9.10 11.59 -5.35
CA LEU A 29 10.27 11.41 -6.22
C LEU A 29 11.49 10.86 -5.47
N ALA A 30 11.54 10.98 -4.15
CA ALA A 30 12.61 10.40 -3.36
C ALA A 30 12.56 8.86 -3.28
N TYR A 31 11.44 8.24 -3.65
CA TYR A 31 11.27 6.77 -3.66
C TYR A 31 11.46 6.13 -5.03
N ILE A 32 11.36 6.92 -6.11
CA ILE A 32 11.27 6.43 -7.48
C ILE A 32 12.59 6.71 -8.21
N PRO A 33 13.16 5.77 -8.97
CA PRO A 33 14.33 6.02 -9.81
C PRO A 33 13.97 6.97 -10.97
N GLN A 34 14.96 7.56 -11.62
CA GLN A 34 14.73 8.48 -12.74
C GLN A 34 14.17 7.79 -13.99
N ASN A 35 14.46 6.50 -14.13
CA ASN A 35 13.97 5.67 -15.24
C ASN A 35 13.95 4.19 -14.84
N TYR A 36 13.37 3.34 -15.68
CA TYR A 36 13.19 1.90 -15.46
C TYR A 36 14.51 1.09 -15.41
N SER A 37 15.61 1.65 -15.89
CA SER A 37 16.92 0.98 -15.92
C SER A 37 17.74 1.22 -14.66
N GLU A 38 17.29 2.11 -13.80
CA GLU A 38 17.98 2.44 -12.55
C GLU A 38 17.34 1.74 -11.36
N LEU A 39 18.12 1.53 -10.32
CA LEU A 39 17.60 1.08 -9.03
C LEU A 39 16.99 2.26 -8.26
N PRO A 40 16.00 2.01 -7.42
CA PRO A 40 15.41 3.03 -6.56
C PRO A 40 16.45 3.72 -5.68
N PRO A 41 16.31 5.02 -5.42
CA PRO A 41 17.26 5.76 -4.62
C PRO A 41 17.31 5.24 -3.19
N GLN A 42 18.52 4.98 -2.70
CA GLN A 42 18.77 4.61 -1.32
C GLN A 42 19.09 5.86 -0.49
N ARG A 43 18.62 5.89 0.75
CA ARG A 43 18.86 6.97 1.69
C ARG A 43 19.35 6.41 3.01
N ASP A 44 20.54 6.78 3.41
CA ASP A 44 21.02 6.47 4.76
C ASP A 44 20.23 7.30 5.77
N LEU A 45 19.46 6.64 6.61
CA LEU A 45 18.65 7.25 7.65
C LEU A 45 19.32 7.15 9.03
N GLY A 46 20.49 6.46 9.11
CA GLY A 46 21.21 6.26 10.37
C GLY A 46 20.42 5.45 11.40
N ASN A 47 19.36 4.76 10.97
CA ASN A 47 18.48 4.04 11.87
C ASN A 47 19.07 2.68 12.23
N SER A 48 19.23 2.44 13.53
CA SER A 48 19.35 1.09 14.07
C SER A 48 17.94 0.49 14.24
N PHE A 49 17.81 -0.81 13.99
CA PHE A 49 16.58 -1.54 14.28
C PHE A 49 16.21 -1.38 15.78
N ASP A 50 14.98 -0.94 16.05
CA ASP A 50 14.47 -0.80 17.42
C ASP A 50 13.74 -2.08 17.85
N GLU A 51 14.35 -2.84 18.77
CA GLU A 51 13.75 -4.09 19.31
C GLU A 51 12.39 -3.88 19.97
N ASN A 52 12.10 -2.67 20.48
CA ASN A 52 10.79 -2.36 21.05
C ASN A 52 9.66 -2.44 20.01
N LYS A 53 9.97 -2.27 18.73
CA LYS A 53 8.99 -2.43 17.64
C LYS A 53 8.46 -3.85 17.55
N LEU A 54 9.27 -4.89 17.84
CA LEU A 54 8.83 -6.29 17.87
C LEU A 54 7.79 -6.54 18.96
N GLU A 55 7.99 -5.99 20.15
CA GLU A 55 7.03 -6.12 21.24
C GLU A 55 5.71 -5.39 20.93
N ARG A 56 5.79 -4.26 20.24
CA ARG A 56 4.61 -3.51 19.78
C ARG A 56 3.77 -4.33 18.80
N ILE A 57 4.38 -5.03 17.85
CA ILE A 57 3.64 -5.87 16.88
C ILE A 57 2.79 -6.92 17.62
N LYS A 58 3.34 -7.57 18.64
CA LYS A 58 2.60 -8.55 19.46
C LYS A 58 1.39 -7.96 20.17
N ALA A 59 1.43 -6.66 20.48
CA ALA A 59 0.31 -5.98 21.12
C ALA A 59 -0.73 -5.45 20.12
N ILE A 60 -0.33 -5.19 18.87
CA ILE A 60 -1.21 -4.65 17.81
C ILE A 60 -2.11 -5.74 17.25
N VAL A 61 -1.54 -6.90 16.92
CA VAL A 61 -2.31 -8.01 16.33
C VAL A 61 -3.00 -8.79 17.45
N PRO A 62 -4.34 -8.77 17.54
CA PRO A 62 -5.05 -9.42 18.62
C PRO A 62 -5.06 -10.94 18.47
N ASP A 63 -5.00 -11.67 19.59
CA ASP A 63 -5.17 -13.12 19.61
C ASP A 63 -6.56 -13.57 19.13
N ASN A 64 -7.55 -12.72 19.30
CA ASN A 64 -8.90 -12.96 18.82
C ASN A 64 -9.06 -12.48 17.38
N SER A 65 -9.17 -13.42 16.45
CA SER A 65 -9.32 -13.15 15.00
C SER A 65 -10.56 -12.33 14.61
N ASN A 66 -11.53 -12.14 15.53
CA ASN A 66 -12.70 -11.30 15.28
C ASN A 66 -12.47 -9.82 15.62
N LEU A 67 -11.34 -9.47 16.20
CA LEU A 67 -11.00 -8.09 16.52
C LEU A 67 -10.14 -7.51 15.39
N PRO A 68 -10.63 -6.45 14.74
CA PRO A 68 -9.85 -5.79 13.70
C PRO A 68 -8.72 -4.95 14.31
N TYR A 69 -7.64 -4.81 13.56
CA TYR A 69 -6.51 -3.92 13.87
C TYR A 69 -6.16 -3.05 12.66
N ASP A 70 -5.50 -1.92 12.89
CA ASP A 70 -5.01 -1.09 11.78
C ASP A 70 -3.65 -1.61 11.30
N ILE A 71 -3.60 -2.10 10.07
CA ILE A 71 -2.37 -2.63 9.48
C ILE A 71 -1.27 -1.58 9.37
N ARG A 72 -1.61 -0.28 9.35
CA ARG A 72 -0.61 0.80 9.33
C ARG A 72 0.28 0.80 10.56
N GLU A 73 -0.27 0.42 11.72
CA GLU A 73 0.51 0.30 12.95
C GLU A 73 1.55 -0.83 12.86
N VAL A 74 1.21 -1.93 12.19
CA VAL A 74 2.14 -3.04 11.92
C VAL A 74 3.21 -2.60 10.91
N ILE A 75 2.80 -1.92 9.83
CA ILE A 75 3.71 -1.37 8.84
C ILE A 75 4.74 -0.46 9.51
N ASP A 76 4.31 0.48 10.37
CA ASP A 76 5.19 1.41 11.08
C ASP A 76 6.20 0.71 12.00
N CYS A 77 5.88 -0.49 12.49
CA CYS A 77 6.82 -1.27 13.27
C CYS A 77 7.91 -1.95 12.43
N VAL A 78 7.67 -2.19 11.16
CA VAL A 78 8.59 -2.93 10.26
C VAL A 78 9.51 -2.00 9.48
N ILE A 79 9.03 -0.82 9.13
CA ILE A 79 9.73 0.13 8.26
C ILE A 79 10.61 1.12 9.04
N ASP A 80 11.42 1.86 8.31
CA ASP A 80 12.19 3.00 8.85
C ASP A 80 11.24 4.11 9.30
N ASP A 81 11.52 4.75 10.43
CA ASP A 81 10.64 5.72 11.07
C ASP A 81 10.25 6.88 10.15
N GLY A 82 8.93 7.13 10.08
CA GLY A 82 8.36 8.23 9.31
C GLY A 82 8.53 8.11 7.80
N SER A 83 8.92 6.92 7.30
CA SER A 83 9.15 6.72 5.87
C SER A 83 7.92 6.30 5.09
N PHE A 84 6.78 6.03 5.73
CA PHE A 84 5.60 5.57 5.01
C PHE A 84 4.89 6.70 4.26
N LYS A 85 4.72 6.52 2.95
CA LYS A 85 3.95 7.41 2.08
C LYS A 85 2.84 6.63 1.41
N GLU A 86 1.65 6.66 2.03
CA GLU A 86 0.46 5.98 1.50
C GLU A 86 0.00 6.62 0.19
N VAL A 87 -0.37 5.78 -0.78
CA VAL A 87 -0.92 6.16 -2.08
C VAL A 87 -2.41 5.84 -2.12
N GLN A 88 -3.23 6.74 -2.65
CA GLN A 88 -4.70 6.56 -2.72
C GLN A 88 -5.33 6.23 -1.36
N GLN A 89 -4.92 6.90 -0.29
CA GLN A 89 -5.39 6.62 1.07
C GLN A 89 -6.92 6.75 1.23
N ASP A 90 -7.57 7.53 0.39
CA ASP A 90 -9.01 7.77 0.44
C ASP A 90 -9.83 6.82 -0.44
N PHE A 91 -9.18 6.04 -1.30
CA PHE A 91 -9.81 5.10 -2.23
C PHE A 91 -9.55 3.65 -1.82
N ALA A 92 -10.59 2.80 -1.93
CA ALA A 92 -10.50 1.36 -1.64
C ALA A 92 -9.69 1.10 -0.35
N LYS A 93 -10.21 1.60 0.77
CA LYS A 93 -9.52 1.63 2.07
C LYS A 93 -9.30 0.25 2.70
N ASN A 94 -9.93 -0.79 2.15
CA ASN A 94 -9.74 -2.20 2.52
C ASN A 94 -8.39 -2.78 2.06
N ILE A 95 -7.64 -2.03 1.22
CA ILE A 95 -6.24 -2.30 0.89
C ILE A 95 -5.41 -1.03 1.05
N VAL A 96 -4.27 -1.15 1.70
CA VAL A 96 -3.28 -0.08 1.87
C VAL A 96 -2.14 -0.33 0.90
N VAL A 97 -1.78 0.68 0.12
CA VAL A 97 -0.60 0.65 -0.75
C VAL A 97 0.22 1.91 -0.54
N GLY A 98 1.53 1.83 -0.60
CA GLY A 98 2.39 2.98 -0.40
C GLY A 98 3.85 2.66 -0.54
N PHE A 99 4.67 3.69 -0.50
CA PHE A 99 6.12 3.57 -0.49
C PHE A 99 6.64 3.72 0.94
N CYS A 100 7.68 3.00 1.25
CA CYS A 100 8.41 3.12 2.52
C CYS A 100 9.91 2.93 2.32
N ARG A 101 10.64 2.92 3.42
CA ARG A 101 12.04 2.49 3.43
C ARG A 101 12.25 1.40 4.46
N ILE A 102 13.15 0.49 4.10
CA ILE A 102 13.71 -0.50 5.02
C ILE A 102 15.21 -0.48 4.80
N ASP A 103 15.95 -0.16 5.85
CA ASP A 103 17.40 0.04 5.79
C ASP A 103 17.78 1.05 4.67
N GLY A 104 17.02 2.15 4.60
CA GLY A 104 17.16 3.21 3.61
C GLY A 104 16.74 2.86 2.19
N LYS A 105 16.43 1.60 1.86
CA LYS A 105 16.02 1.14 0.53
C LYS A 105 14.55 1.41 0.29
N SER A 106 14.21 1.92 -0.89
CA SER A 106 12.81 2.12 -1.28
C SER A 106 12.09 0.79 -1.49
N ILE A 107 10.95 0.62 -0.83
CA ILE A 107 10.11 -0.58 -0.85
C ILE A 107 8.66 -0.15 -1.14
N GLY A 108 7.97 -0.91 -1.97
CA GLY A 108 6.52 -0.80 -2.13
C GLY A 108 5.82 -1.70 -1.12
N VAL A 109 4.86 -1.15 -0.39
CA VAL A 109 4.04 -1.91 0.58
C VAL A 109 2.66 -2.14 0.00
N ILE A 110 2.17 -3.37 0.14
CA ILE A 110 0.78 -3.74 -0.10
C ILE A 110 0.27 -4.50 1.11
N ALA A 111 -0.87 -4.09 1.66
CA ALA A 111 -1.40 -4.69 2.87
C ALA A 111 -2.93 -4.70 2.87
N ASN A 112 -3.54 -5.80 3.32
CA ASN A 112 -4.96 -5.81 3.62
C ASN A 112 -5.23 -4.98 4.88
N GLN A 113 -6.37 -4.25 4.92
CA GLN A 113 -6.77 -3.43 6.06
C GLN A 113 -7.93 -4.07 6.81
N PRO A 114 -7.69 -4.79 7.91
CA PRO A 114 -8.74 -5.52 8.63
C PRO A 114 -9.84 -4.63 9.21
N THR A 115 -9.55 -3.35 9.49
CA THR A 115 -10.57 -2.40 9.98
C THR A 115 -11.61 -2.01 8.94
N VAL A 116 -11.35 -2.30 7.66
CA VAL A 116 -12.25 -1.97 6.56
C VAL A 116 -12.64 -3.23 5.82
N LEU A 117 -13.92 -3.60 5.87
CA LEU A 117 -14.46 -4.82 5.25
C LEU A 117 -13.67 -6.09 5.64
N ALA A 118 -13.11 -6.14 6.85
CA ALA A 118 -12.24 -7.25 7.30
C ALA A 118 -11.09 -7.58 6.32
N GLY A 119 -10.60 -6.61 5.58
CA GLY A 119 -9.52 -6.82 4.60
C GLY A 119 -9.93 -7.56 3.32
N VAL A 120 -11.22 -7.84 3.11
CA VAL A 120 -11.75 -8.51 1.90
C VAL A 120 -11.40 -7.72 0.64
N LEU A 121 -11.05 -8.41 -0.43
CA LEU A 121 -10.79 -7.79 -1.73
C LEU A 121 -12.09 -7.61 -2.53
N ASP A 122 -12.39 -6.38 -2.91
CA ASP A 122 -13.41 -6.02 -3.87
C ASP A 122 -12.80 -5.59 -5.21
N ILE A 123 -13.63 -5.14 -6.14
CA ILE A 123 -13.18 -4.70 -7.47
C ILE A 123 -12.18 -3.54 -7.36
N ASP A 124 -12.46 -2.55 -6.52
CA ASP A 124 -11.64 -1.35 -6.44
C ASP A 124 -10.31 -1.60 -5.73
N SER A 125 -10.29 -2.38 -4.66
CA SER A 125 -9.05 -2.80 -4.01
C SER A 125 -8.18 -3.68 -4.90
N SER A 126 -8.78 -4.58 -5.67
CA SER A 126 -8.07 -5.40 -6.65
C SER A 126 -7.40 -4.54 -7.74
N ARG A 127 -8.10 -3.52 -8.24
CA ARG A 127 -7.57 -2.57 -9.23
C ARG A 127 -6.47 -1.69 -8.65
N LYS A 128 -6.65 -1.18 -7.43
CA LYS A 128 -5.67 -0.37 -6.70
C LYS A 128 -4.38 -1.16 -6.48
N GLY A 129 -4.48 -2.37 -5.93
CA GLY A 129 -3.34 -3.25 -5.69
C GLY A 129 -2.61 -3.62 -6.98
N ALA A 130 -3.33 -4.11 -8.00
CA ALA A 130 -2.75 -4.50 -9.28
C ALA A 130 -1.98 -3.35 -9.95
N ARG A 131 -2.53 -2.14 -9.95
CA ARG A 131 -1.87 -0.96 -10.50
C ARG A 131 -0.58 -0.65 -9.74
N PHE A 132 -0.60 -0.74 -8.40
CA PHE A 132 0.55 -0.44 -7.57
C PHE A 132 1.67 -1.46 -7.74
N VAL A 133 1.35 -2.77 -7.78
CA VAL A 133 2.32 -3.84 -8.06
C VAL A 133 3.04 -3.58 -9.38
N ARG A 134 2.29 -3.35 -10.46
CA ARG A 134 2.86 -3.10 -11.79
C ARG A 134 3.70 -1.83 -11.84
N PHE A 135 3.32 -0.81 -11.09
CA PHE A 135 4.14 0.40 -10.97
C PHE A 135 5.49 0.07 -10.30
N CYS A 136 5.46 -0.63 -9.17
CA CYS A 136 6.68 -1.01 -8.46
C CYS A 136 7.60 -1.88 -9.33
N ASP A 137 7.05 -2.88 -9.99
CA ASP A 137 7.79 -3.75 -10.92
C ASP A 137 8.43 -2.94 -12.05
N SER A 138 7.69 -2.01 -12.67
CA SER A 138 8.20 -1.15 -13.75
C SER A 138 9.38 -0.25 -13.35
N PHE A 139 9.57 -0.01 -12.06
CA PHE A 139 10.64 0.85 -11.52
C PHE A 139 11.59 0.12 -10.59
N ASN A 140 11.66 -1.19 -10.65
CA ASN A 140 12.57 -2.03 -9.84
C ASN A 140 12.42 -1.80 -8.32
N ILE A 141 11.21 -1.46 -7.86
CA ILE A 141 10.90 -1.23 -6.44
C ILE A 141 10.45 -2.57 -5.84
N PRO A 142 11.22 -3.17 -4.91
CA PRO A 142 10.82 -4.42 -4.26
C PRO A 142 9.50 -4.26 -3.51
N LEU A 143 8.75 -5.37 -3.41
CA LEU A 143 7.45 -5.39 -2.75
C LEU A 143 7.53 -6.09 -1.39
N LEU A 144 6.92 -5.46 -0.38
CA LEU A 144 6.60 -6.07 0.90
C LEU A 144 5.08 -6.22 0.99
N VAL A 145 4.62 -7.46 1.15
CA VAL A 145 3.20 -7.78 1.18
C VAL A 145 2.81 -8.25 2.57
N PHE A 146 1.79 -7.62 3.16
CA PHE A 146 1.13 -8.09 4.37
C PHE A 146 -0.23 -8.65 3.99
N GLU A 147 -0.37 -9.96 4.09
CA GLU A 147 -1.58 -10.66 3.67
C GLU A 147 -2.41 -11.08 4.89
N ASP A 148 -3.57 -10.46 5.04
CA ASP A 148 -4.60 -10.81 6.01
C ASP A 148 -5.96 -10.62 5.33
N VAL A 149 -6.35 -11.62 4.55
CA VAL A 149 -7.51 -11.55 3.67
C VAL A 149 -8.37 -12.82 3.77
N PRO A 150 -9.66 -12.69 4.09
CA PRO A 150 -10.56 -13.85 4.08
C PRO A 150 -10.97 -14.28 2.66
N GLY A 151 -10.74 -13.44 1.65
CA GLY A 151 -11.05 -13.73 0.25
C GLY A 151 -11.60 -12.52 -0.52
N PHE A 152 -12.28 -12.79 -1.63
CA PHE A 152 -12.98 -11.77 -2.41
C PHE A 152 -14.37 -11.50 -1.85
N LEU A 153 -14.82 -10.24 -1.96
CA LEU A 153 -16.14 -9.81 -1.49
C LEU A 153 -17.24 -10.53 -2.30
N PRO A 154 -18.10 -11.34 -1.65
CA PRO A 154 -19.21 -12.00 -2.34
C PRO A 154 -20.35 -11.03 -2.60
N GLY A 155 -21.23 -11.40 -3.53
CA GLY A 155 -22.48 -10.69 -3.79
C GLY A 155 -22.70 -10.36 -5.25
N THR A 156 -23.96 -10.29 -5.64
CA THR A 156 -24.39 -10.11 -7.05
C THR A 156 -23.84 -8.84 -7.68
N ASP A 157 -23.69 -7.77 -6.90
CA ASP A 157 -23.11 -6.50 -7.40
C ASP A 157 -21.65 -6.68 -7.83
N GLN A 158 -20.85 -7.37 -7.02
CA GLN A 158 -19.45 -7.67 -7.34
C GLN A 158 -19.35 -8.66 -8.50
N GLU A 159 -20.18 -9.71 -8.49
CA GLU A 159 -20.21 -10.72 -9.55
C GLU A 159 -20.55 -10.11 -10.91
N TRP A 160 -21.63 -9.33 -10.98
CA TRP A 160 -22.07 -8.71 -12.23
C TRP A 160 -21.14 -7.63 -12.76
N LYS A 161 -20.42 -6.95 -11.87
CA LYS A 161 -19.38 -5.98 -12.23
C LYS A 161 -18.01 -6.63 -12.55
N GLY A 162 -17.92 -7.95 -12.45
CA GLY A 162 -16.76 -8.73 -12.88
C GLY A 162 -15.63 -8.81 -11.87
N ILE A 163 -15.94 -9.07 -10.59
CA ILE A 163 -14.92 -9.26 -9.54
C ILE A 163 -13.86 -10.27 -9.93
N ILE A 164 -14.22 -11.38 -10.61
CA ILE A 164 -13.28 -12.40 -11.06
C ILE A 164 -12.25 -11.80 -12.04
N SER A 165 -12.71 -11.02 -13.02
CA SER A 165 -11.85 -10.36 -14.00
C SER A 165 -10.94 -9.30 -13.36
N HIS A 166 -11.47 -8.54 -12.41
CA HIS A 166 -10.69 -7.50 -11.72
C HIS A 166 -9.73 -8.10 -10.68
N GLY A 167 -10.14 -9.13 -9.95
CA GLY A 167 -9.28 -9.88 -9.06
C GLY A 167 -8.12 -10.56 -9.78
N ALA A 168 -8.39 -11.15 -10.95
CA ALA A 168 -7.35 -11.74 -11.80
C ALA A 168 -6.24 -10.74 -12.16
N LYS A 169 -6.54 -9.45 -12.31
CA LYS A 169 -5.50 -8.43 -12.58
C LYS A 169 -4.48 -8.33 -11.47
N LEU A 170 -4.89 -8.49 -10.21
CA LEU A 170 -3.98 -8.50 -9.07
C LEU A 170 -3.10 -9.76 -9.07
N LEU A 171 -3.70 -10.93 -9.32
CA LEU A 171 -2.96 -12.19 -9.43
C LEU A 171 -1.93 -12.14 -10.57
N TYR A 172 -2.31 -11.66 -11.75
CA TYR A 172 -1.39 -11.49 -12.86
C TYR A 172 -0.27 -10.50 -12.55
N ALA A 173 -0.57 -9.39 -11.90
CA ALA A 173 0.45 -8.41 -11.53
C ALA A 173 1.51 -9.04 -10.62
N PHE A 174 1.12 -9.82 -9.62
CA PHE A 174 2.07 -10.55 -8.76
C PHE A 174 2.82 -11.67 -9.50
N SER A 175 2.15 -12.36 -10.43
CA SER A 175 2.79 -13.46 -11.18
C SER A 175 3.81 -12.97 -12.20
N GLU A 176 3.65 -11.76 -12.71
CA GLU A 176 4.54 -11.14 -13.71
C GLU A 176 5.68 -10.34 -13.05
N ALA A 177 5.53 -9.91 -11.80
CA ALA A 177 6.54 -9.12 -11.09
C ALA A 177 7.84 -9.92 -10.90
N THR A 178 8.99 -9.24 -11.11
CA THR A 178 10.34 -9.84 -11.11
C THR A 178 11.14 -9.46 -9.85
#